data_72394cafa1588420c650049f65887676
#
_entry.id   72394cafa1588420c650049f65887676
#
_cell.length_a   1.000
_cell.length_b   1.000
_cell.length_c   1.000
_cell.angle_alpha   90.00
_cell.angle_beta   90.00
_cell.angle_gamma   90.00
#
_symmetry.space_group_name_H-M   'P 1'
#
loop_
_entity.id
_entity.type
_entity.pdbx_description
1 polymer ?
#
loop_
_entity_poly.entity_id
_entity_poly.type
_entity_poly.pdbx_seq_one_letter_code
_entity_poly.pdbx_strand_id
1 'polypeptide(L)'
;MNGRAIPLAVIPAKNPDRPTVYLLNGAGSAEQDSDWLYMSDVVDFYTDKDVNVVVPQAGAFSYYTDWLEEPNGKYLKGPQKWETFLTKELPGPLEDHIKGNGKRGIAGMSMSATSSLVLAQHNPNFYDAIGSFSGCAATSTPLPNFYSQLTVSRGGGNTTQMWGPMGGDYNRYNDGLINATKN
;
A
#
# COMPACT_ATOMS: atom_id res chain seq x y z
N MET A 1 1.99 13.54 1.07
CA MET A 1 1.01 13.31 -0.02
C MET A 1 0.20 14.58 -0.20
N ASN A 2 0.43 15.34 -1.24
CA ASN A 2 -0.25 16.61 -1.56
C ASN A 2 -0.42 17.56 -0.36
N GLY A 3 0.65 17.79 0.43
CA GLY A 3 0.62 18.59 1.65
C GLY A 3 -0.02 17.94 2.88
N ARG A 4 -0.64 16.77 2.74
CA ARG A 4 -1.16 15.99 3.87
C ARG A 4 -0.04 15.22 4.55
N ALA A 5 0.11 15.39 5.85
CA ALA A 5 1.02 14.58 6.66
C ALA A 5 0.49 13.15 6.79
N ILE A 6 1.34 12.17 6.55
CA ILE A 6 1.04 10.74 6.73
C ILE A 6 1.88 10.24 7.90
N PRO A 7 1.27 9.84 9.03
CA PRO A 7 2.00 9.24 10.13
C PRO A 7 2.60 7.88 9.71
N LEU A 8 3.82 7.62 10.16
CA LEU A 8 4.51 6.36 9.92
C LEU A 8 4.95 5.76 11.26
N ALA A 9 4.72 4.47 11.45
CA ALA A 9 5.41 3.72 12.47
C ALA A 9 6.69 3.14 11.86
N VAL A 10 7.81 3.28 12.54
CA VAL A 10 9.11 2.79 12.08
C VAL A 10 9.73 1.92 13.16
N ILE A 11 10.11 0.70 12.77
CA ILE A 11 10.96 -0.17 13.58
C ILE A 11 12.36 -0.09 12.94
N PRO A 12 13.30 0.66 13.54
CA PRO A 12 14.60 0.85 12.92
C PRO A 12 15.47 -0.41 13.07
N ALA A 13 16.31 -0.66 12.09
CA ALA A 13 17.37 -1.64 12.19
C ALA A 13 18.37 -1.24 13.30
N LYS A 14 19.06 -2.24 13.87
CA LYS A 14 20.12 -2.00 14.88
C LYS A 14 21.36 -1.33 14.29
N ASN A 15 21.66 -1.64 13.03
CA ASN A 15 22.81 -1.12 12.31
C ASN A 15 22.37 -0.27 11.11
N PRO A 16 23.18 0.70 10.67
CA PRO A 16 22.94 1.41 9.42
C PRO A 16 23.14 0.49 8.20
N ASP A 17 22.79 0.98 7.03
CA ASP A 17 22.97 0.27 5.76
C ASP A 17 22.20 -1.07 5.71
N ARG A 18 20.93 -1.03 6.17
CA ARG A 18 20.03 -2.17 6.16
C ARG A 18 18.83 -1.95 5.23
N PRO A 19 18.26 -3.04 4.68
CA PRO A 19 17.09 -2.95 3.83
C PRO A 19 15.86 -2.47 4.62
N THR A 20 14.86 -1.99 3.89
CA THR A 20 13.59 -1.50 4.45
C THR A 20 12.43 -2.36 3.97
N VAL A 21 11.60 -2.81 4.89
CA VAL A 21 10.34 -3.52 4.59
C VAL A 21 9.17 -2.59 4.82
N TYR A 22 8.40 -2.35 3.76
CA TYR A 22 7.14 -1.62 3.81
C TYR A 22 6.01 -2.60 4.07
N LEU A 23 5.33 -2.49 5.21
CA LEU A 23 4.17 -3.29 5.57
C LEU A 23 2.91 -2.46 5.38
N LEU A 24 2.13 -2.80 4.37
CA LEU A 24 0.85 -2.14 4.09
C LEU A 24 -0.29 -2.83 4.82
N ASN A 25 -1.20 -2.03 5.34
CA ASN A 25 -2.29 -2.51 6.19
C ASN A 25 -3.46 -3.08 5.39
N GLY A 26 -4.28 -3.90 6.03
CA GLY A 26 -5.59 -4.30 5.53
C GLY A 26 -6.57 -3.13 5.41
N ALA A 27 -7.83 -3.42 5.08
CA ALA A 27 -8.82 -2.39 4.72
C ALA A 27 -9.02 -1.30 5.79
N GLY A 28 -9.06 -1.68 7.07
CA GLY A 28 -9.30 -0.72 8.17
C GLY A 28 -8.12 0.16 8.53
N SER A 29 -6.90 -0.30 8.21
CA SER A 29 -5.65 0.37 8.57
C SER A 29 -5.60 0.81 10.04
N ALA A 30 -4.72 1.74 10.40
CA ALA A 30 -4.62 2.25 11.77
C ALA A 30 -5.85 3.09 12.17
N GLU A 31 -6.57 3.65 11.21
CA GLU A 31 -7.80 4.40 11.49
C GLU A 31 -8.93 3.55 12.10
N GLN A 32 -8.80 2.22 12.04
CA GLN A 32 -9.74 1.27 12.65
C GLN A 32 -9.07 0.21 13.53
N ASP A 33 -7.93 0.52 14.11
CA ASP A 33 -7.16 -0.43 14.95
C ASP A 33 -6.94 -1.79 14.25
N SER A 34 -6.67 -1.76 12.96
CA SER A 34 -6.57 -2.93 12.07
C SER A 34 -5.25 -2.95 11.31
N ASP A 35 -4.22 -2.35 11.87
CA ASP A 35 -2.89 -2.31 11.29
C ASP A 35 -1.99 -3.46 11.82
N TRP A 36 -0.81 -3.58 11.24
CA TRP A 36 0.17 -4.59 11.65
C TRP A 36 0.60 -4.47 13.11
N LEU A 37 0.66 -3.25 13.66
CA LEU A 37 1.09 -3.01 15.04
C LEU A 37 0.04 -3.48 16.05
N TYR A 38 -1.24 -3.27 15.73
CA TYR A 38 -2.34 -3.62 16.62
C TYR A 38 -2.70 -5.11 16.52
N MET A 39 -2.64 -5.69 15.31
CA MET A 39 -3.16 -7.02 15.02
C MET A 39 -2.12 -8.15 15.08
N SER A 40 -0.84 -7.82 15.31
CA SER A 40 0.24 -8.81 15.28
C SER A 40 1.40 -8.44 16.19
N ASP A 41 2.30 -9.39 16.42
CA ASP A 41 3.54 -9.21 17.17
C ASP A 41 4.67 -8.66 16.30
N VAL A 42 4.36 -7.84 15.31
CA VAL A 42 5.30 -7.35 14.30
C VAL A 42 6.51 -6.63 14.91
N VAL A 43 6.29 -5.87 15.99
CA VAL A 43 7.36 -5.14 16.68
C VAL A 43 8.36 -6.12 17.28
N ASP A 44 7.87 -7.08 18.06
CA ASP A 44 8.72 -8.10 18.71
C ASP A 44 9.43 -8.96 17.66
N PHE A 45 8.71 -9.34 16.60
CA PHE A 45 9.28 -10.14 15.51
C PHE A 45 10.44 -9.42 14.81
N TYR A 46 10.30 -8.15 14.46
CA TYR A 46 11.32 -7.44 13.69
C TYR A 46 12.44 -6.80 14.52
N THR A 47 12.24 -6.61 15.83
CA THR A 47 13.22 -5.95 16.70
C THR A 47 14.62 -6.59 16.61
N ASP A 48 14.71 -7.91 16.40
CA ASP A 48 15.97 -8.64 16.33
C ASP A 48 16.42 -9.02 14.90
N LYS A 49 15.70 -8.58 13.87
CA LYS A 49 16.01 -8.98 12.47
C LYS A 49 17.03 -8.09 11.77
N ASP A 50 17.40 -6.97 12.36
CA ASP A 50 18.33 -5.99 11.79
C ASP A 50 17.91 -5.51 10.38
N VAL A 51 16.60 -5.23 10.23
CA VAL A 51 16.00 -4.61 9.06
C VAL A 51 15.14 -3.44 9.50
N ASN A 52 15.02 -2.42 8.65
CA ASN A 52 14.07 -1.34 8.89
C ASN A 52 12.66 -1.80 8.49
N VAL A 53 11.66 -1.48 9.29
CA VAL A 53 10.26 -1.74 8.97
C VAL A 53 9.48 -0.43 9.03
N VAL A 54 8.65 -0.20 8.02
CA VAL A 54 7.81 0.99 7.92
C VAL A 54 6.37 0.58 7.73
N VAL A 55 5.49 1.09 8.58
CA VAL A 55 4.05 0.82 8.53
C VAL A 55 3.33 2.17 8.44
N PRO A 56 2.72 2.52 7.30
CA PRO A 56 1.88 3.71 7.22
C PRO A 56 0.72 3.62 8.21
N GLN A 57 0.54 4.67 9.02
CA GLN A 57 -0.52 4.73 10.02
C GLN A 57 -1.77 5.44 9.49
N ALA A 58 -2.04 5.25 8.20
CA ALA A 58 -3.18 5.76 7.47
C ALA A 58 -3.39 4.94 6.19
N GLY A 59 -4.47 5.22 5.48
CA GLY A 59 -4.78 4.59 4.20
C GLY A 59 -5.95 3.61 4.24
N ALA A 60 -6.81 3.72 5.27
CA ALA A 60 -8.01 2.91 5.34
C ALA A 60 -8.82 2.98 4.04
N PHE A 61 -9.17 1.81 3.50
CA PHE A 61 -9.97 1.61 2.31
C PHE A 61 -9.41 2.18 0.99
N SER A 62 -8.16 2.64 0.98
CA SER A 62 -7.56 3.37 -0.15
C SER A 62 -7.00 2.48 -1.25
N TYR A 63 -6.78 1.19 -1.02
CA TYR A 63 -5.99 0.29 -1.86
C TYR A 63 -4.55 0.77 -2.09
N TYR A 64 -4.08 1.80 -1.37
CA TYR A 64 -2.73 2.38 -1.54
C TYR A 64 -2.39 2.67 -3.01
N THR A 65 -3.35 3.17 -3.76
CA THR A 65 -3.26 3.51 -5.18
C THR A 65 -3.50 5.00 -5.41
N ASP A 66 -3.17 5.49 -6.59
CA ASP A 66 -3.48 6.85 -7.00
C ASP A 66 -4.90 6.89 -7.57
N TRP A 67 -5.82 7.54 -6.88
CA TRP A 67 -7.21 7.68 -7.30
C TRP A 67 -7.35 8.70 -8.42
N LEU A 68 -8.25 8.44 -9.36
CA LEU A 68 -8.59 9.37 -10.43
C LEU A 68 -9.34 10.60 -9.90
N GLU A 69 -10.27 10.40 -8.98
CA GLU A 69 -11.09 11.46 -8.38
C GLU A 69 -10.93 11.46 -6.86
N GLU A 70 -11.06 12.66 -6.27
CA GLU A 70 -11.00 12.81 -4.81
C GLU A 70 -12.30 12.36 -4.16
N PRO A 71 -12.26 11.36 -3.27
CA PRO A 71 -13.43 10.99 -2.50
C PRO A 71 -13.70 12.01 -1.38
N ASN A 72 -14.94 12.06 -0.92
CA ASN A 72 -15.36 12.90 0.21
C ASN A 72 -16.17 12.07 1.22
N GLY A 73 -15.60 10.96 1.65
CA GLY A 73 -16.18 10.03 2.60
C GLY A 73 -15.67 10.23 4.02
N LYS A 74 -16.06 9.30 4.89
CA LYS A 74 -15.67 9.34 6.32
C LYS A 74 -14.17 9.09 6.50
N TYR A 75 -13.63 8.06 5.86
CA TYR A 75 -12.21 7.68 5.93
C TYR A 75 -11.46 8.10 4.67
N LEU A 76 -12.08 7.94 3.51
CA LEU A 76 -11.55 8.35 2.22
C LEU A 76 -11.93 9.81 1.95
N LYS A 77 -11.03 10.73 2.23
CA LYS A 77 -11.25 12.16 2.10
C LYS A 77 -10.03 12.86 1.51
N GLY A 78 -10.26 13.73 0.54
CA GLY A 78 -9.21 14.47 -0.15
C GLY A 78 -8.36 13.59 -1.09
N PRO A 79 -7.22 14.11 -1.57
CA PRO A 79 -6.37 13.41 -2.52
C PRO A 79 -5.90 12.06 -1.99
N GLN A 80 -6.07 11.02 -2.81
CA GLN A 80 -5.59 9.67 -2.53
C GLN A 80 -4.48 9.34 -3.55
N LYS A 81 -3.27 9.84 -3.34
CA LYS A 81 -2.11 9.65 -4.22
C LYS A 81 -1.06 8.76 -3.56
N TRP A 82 -1.50 7.55 -3.18
CA TRP A 82 -0.71 6.63 -2.36
C TRP A 82 0.48 6.02 -3.11
N GLU A 83 0.31 5.65 -4.37
CA GLU A 83 1.44 5.15 -5.17
C GLU A 83 2.51 6.23 -5.31
N THR A 84 2.13 7.44 -5.67
CA THR A 84 3.04 8.59 -5.73
C THR A 84 3.73 8.82 -4.39
N PHE A 85 2.98 8.79 -3.29
CA PHE A 85 3.56 8.95 -1.95
C PHE A 85 4.59 7.87 -1.64
N LEU A 86 4.21 6.60 -1.78
CA LEU A 86 5.05 5.45 -1.39
C LEU A 86 6.29 5.26 -2.26
N THR A 87 6.24 5.68 -3.53
CA THR A 87 7.31 5.42 -4.49
C THR A 87 8.13 6.64 -4.90
N LYS A 88 7.63 7.85 -4.65
CA LYS A 88 8.29 9.10 -5.06
C LYS A 88 8.54 10.07 -3.92
N GLU A 89 7.56 10.29 -3.03
CA GLU A 89 7.69 11.30 -1.97
C GLU A 89 8.41 10.75 -0.73
N LEU A 90 8.04 9.54 -0.29
CA LEU A 90 8.51 8.94 0.95
C LEU A 90 9.94 8.39 0.91
N PRO A 91 10.40 7.69 -0.15
CA PRO A 91 11.63 6.90 -0.07
C PRO A 91 12.87 7.71 0.26
N GLY A 92 13.10 8.85 -0.40
CA GLY A 92 14.27 9.68 -0.18
C GLY A 92 14.40 10.14 1.29
N PRO A 93 13.44 10.92 1.80
CA PRO A 93 13.48 11.40 3.19
C PRO A 93 13.50 10.28 4.23
N LEU A 94 12.82 9.16 3.97
CA LEU A 94 12.80 8.02 4.87
C LEU A 94 14.17 7.34 4.92
N GLU A 95 14.75 7.00 3.78
CA GLU A 95 16.06 6.34 3.68
C GLU A 95 17.16 7.19 4.35
N ASP A 96 17.12 8.51 4.17
CA ASP A 96 18.04 9.44 4.83
C ASP A 96 17.88 9.39 6.37
N HIS A 97 16.65 9.31 6.85
CA HIS A 97 16.33 9.28 8.27
C HIS A 97 16.76 7.97 8.93
N ILE A 98 16.45 6.82 8.31
CA ILE A 98 16.76 5.48 8.85
C ILE A 98 18.13 4.96 8.45
N LYS A 99 18.85 5.68 7.61
CA LYS A 99 20.14 5.26 7.02
C LYS A 99 20.04 3.89 6.33
N GLY A 100 19.00 3.73 5.53
CA GLY A 100 18.74 2.53 4.73
C GLY A 100 19.72 2.39 3.57
N ASN A 101 19.78 1.20 2.98
CA ASN A 101 20.69 0.88 1.87
C ASN A 101 20.01 0.93 0.48
N GLY A 102 18.77 1.41 0.41
CA GLY A 102 18.00 1.47 -0.83
C GLY A 102 17.39 0.13 -1.28
N LYS A 103 17.66 -0.98 -0.58
CA LYS A 103 16.98 -2.25 -0.81
C LYS A 103 15.61 -2.25 -0.12
N ARG A 104 14.57 -2.64 -0.84
CA ARG A 104 13.18 -2.52 -0.38
C ARG A 104 12.39 -3.80 -0.57
N GLY A 105 11.71 -4.23 0.49
CA GLY A 105 10.64 -5.21 0.40
C GLY A 105 9.29 -4.52 0.61
N ILE A 106 8.25 -5.04 0.00
CA ILE A 106 6.86 -4.63 0.26
C ILE A 106 6.02 -5.84 0.57
N ALA A 107 5.18 -5.75 1.59
CA ALA A 107 4.21 -6.79 1.89
C ALA A 107 2.87 -6.18 2.27
N GLY A 108 1.80 -6.86 1.90
CA GLY A 108 0.44 -6.44 2.22
C GLY A 108 -0.47 -7.63 2.49
N MET A 109 -1.56 -7.37 3.21
CA MET A 109 -2.59 -8.37 3.50
C MET A 109 -3.97 -7.86 3.07
N SER A 110 -4.83 -8.75 2.64
CA SER A 110 -6.21 -8.42 2.25
C SER A 110 -6.21 -7.30 1.17
N MET A 111 -6.79 -6.15 1.44
CA MET A 111 -6.78 -4.99 0.54
C MET A 111 -5.37 -4.67 0.02
N SER A 112 -4.39 -4.57 0.89
CA SER A 112 -3.03 -4.19 0.51
C SER A 112 -2.20 -5.34 -0.08
N ALA A 113 -2.66 -6.58 -0.01
CA ALA A 113 -2.07 -7.67 -0.77
C ALA A 113 -2.22 -7.44 -2.28
N THR A 114 -3.39 -6.93 -2.71
CA THR A 114 -3.59 -6.44 -4.07
C THR A 114 -2.63 -5.29 -4.37
N SER A 115 -2.53 -4.33 -3.45
CA SER A 115 -1.68 -3.14 -3.62
C SER A 115 -0.20 -3.48 -3.75
N SER A 116 0.32 -4.42 -2.95
CA SER A 116 1.73 -4.79 -3.00
C SER A 116 2.14 -5.37 -4.36
N LEU A 117 1.28 -6.18 -4.99
CA LEU A 117 1.50 -6.68 -6.36
C LEU A 117 1.55 -5.52 -7.36
N VAL A 118 0.51 -4.68 -7.35
CA VAL A 118 0.36 -3.59 -8.33
C VAL A 118 1.48 -2.56 -8.19
N LEU A 119 1.82 -2.14 -6.97
CA LEU A 119 2.91 -1.20 -6.72
C LEU A 119 4.25 -1.70 -7.26
N ALA A 120 4.56 -2.97 -7.06
CA ALA A 120 5.78 -3.57 -7.58
C ALA A 120 5.78 -3.67 -9.12
N GLN A 121 4.65 -4.03 -9.71
CA GLN A 121 4.49 -4.14 -11.17
C GLN A 121 4.55 -2.79 -11.87
N HIS A 122 4.05 -1.72 -11.25
CA HIS A 122 4.14 -0.36 -11.79
C HIS A 122 5.54 0.24 -11.66
N ASN A 123 6.32 -0.24 -10.69
CA ASN A 123 7.64 0.32 -10.37
C ASN A 123 8.72 -0.78 -10.46
N PRO A 124 9.09 -1.22 -11.67
CA PRO A 124 10.11 -2.26 -11.88
C PRO A 124 11.45 -1.86 -11.22
N ASN A 125 12.11 -2.83 -10.58
CA ASN A 125 13.38 -2.65 -9.86
C ASN A 125 13.33 -1.71 -8.63
N PHE A 126 12.13 -1.26 -8.20
CA PHE A 126 11.99 -0.44 -7.01
C PHE A 126 11.90 -1.28 -5.73
N TYR A 127 11.23 -2.43 -5.82
CA TYR A 127 11.15 -3.41 -4.73
C TYR A 127 11.92 -4.67 -5.10
N ASP A 128 12.77 -5.14 -4.17
CA ASP A 128 13.57 -6.36 -4.31
C ASP A 128 12.81 -7.62 -3.86
N ALA A 129 11.76 -7.46 -3.06
CA ALA A 129 10.93 -8.54 -2.55
C ALA A 129 9.47 -8.11 -2.40
N ILE A 130 8.54 -9.03 -2.65
CA ILE A 130 7.11 -8.79 -2.59
C ILE A 130 6.43 -9.87 -1.78
N GLY A 131 5.57 -9.47 -0.83
CA GLY A 131 4.66 -10.34 -0.09
C GLY A 131 3.22 -9.93 -0.36
N SER A 132 2.39 -10.89 -0.82
CA SER A 132 0.96 -10.65 -1.07
C SER A 132 0.14 -11.73 -0.38
N PHE A 133 -0.58 -11.36 0.68
CA PHE A 133 -1.29 -12.31 1.53
C PHE A 133 -2.80 -12.08 1.47
N SER A 134 -3.53 -13.04 0.87
CA SER A 134 -5.01 -13.04 0.82
C SER A 134 -5.62 -11.85 0.08
N GLY A 135 -5.04 -11.46 -1.05
CA GLY A 135 -5.56 -10.41 -1.95
C GLY A 135 -6.25 -10.95 -3.19
N CYS A 136 -6.75 -10.05 -4.02
CA CYS A 136 -7.33 -10.33 -5.33
C CYS A 136 -6.50 -9.65 -6.42
N ALA A 137 -5.86 -10.42 -7.30
CA ALA A 137 -5.04 -9.88 -8.38
C ALA A 137 -5.87 -9.31 -9.54
N ALA A 138 -6.95 -10.01 -9.94
CA ALA A 138 -7.74 -9.73 -11.16
C ALA A 138 -8.80 -8.62 -10.95
N THR A 139 -8.39 -7.43 -10.50
CA THR A 139 -9.28 -6.33 -10.09
C THR A 139 -10.19 -5.78 -11.18
N SER A 140 -9.88 -6.04 -12.45
CA SER A 140 -10.68 -5.61 -13.59
C SER A 140 -11.78 -6.62 -13.99
N THR A 141 -11.92 -7.72 -13.26
CA THR A 141 -12.96 -8.73 -13.48
C THR A 141 -14.13 -8.56 -12.50
N PRO A 142 -15.34 -9.06 -12.84
CA PRO A 142 -16.57 -8.74 -12.09
C PRO A 142 -16.50 -9.01 -10.57
N LEU A 143 -16.10 -10.22 -10.17
CA LEU A 143 -16.14 -10.60 -8.76
C LEU A 143 -15.09 -9.89 -7.90
N PRO A 144 -13.80 -9.84 -8.28
CA PRO A 144 -12.82 -9.02 -7.58
C PRO A 144 -13.15 -7.53 -7.56
N ASN A 145 -13.68 -6.98 -8.65
CA ASN A 145 -14.13 -5.57 -8.69
C ASN A 145 -15.27 -5.32 -7.70
N PHE A 146 -16.23 -6.24 -7.61
CA PHE A 146 -17.30 -6.16 -6.61
C PHE A 146 -16.76 -6.15 -5.18
N TYR A 147 -15.79 -7.00 -4.83
CA TYR A 147 -15.17 -6.96 -3.50
C TYR A 147 -14.37 -5.69 -3.26
N SER A 148 -13.71 -5.17 -4.29
CA SER A 148 -13.06 -3.85 -4.20
C SER A 148 -14.08 -2.75 -3.93
N GLN A 149 -15.23 -2.78 -4.61
CA GLN A 149 -16.33 -1.84 -4.37
C GLN A 149 -16.86 -1.93 -2.94
N LEU A 150 -17.08 -3.14 -2.41
CA LEU A 150 -17.48 -3.34 -1.02
C LEU A 150 -16.47 -2.75 -0.03
N THR A 151 -15.19 -2.92 -0.31
CA THR A 151 -14.11 -2.39 0.54
C THR A 151 -14.11 -0.87 0.54
N VAL A 152 -14.05 -0.23 -0.63
CA VAL A 152 -13.95 1.24 -0.70
C VAL A 152 -15.22 1.95 -0.28
N SER A 153 -16.39 1.33 -0.44
CA SER A 153 -17.67 1.90 0.01
C SER A 153 -17.75 2.07 1.54
N ARG A 154 -17.07 1.20 2.28
CA ARG A 154 -16.93 1.33 3.74
C ARG A 154 -16.16 2.60 4.14
N GLY A 155 -15.25 3.06 3.30
CA GLY A 155 -14.53 4.32 3.49
C GLY A 155 -15.28 5.55 2.99
N GLY A 156 -16.38 5.36 2.26
CA GLY A 156 -17.17 6.42 1.66
C GLY A 156 -16.73 6.82 0.25
N GLY A 157 -16.06 5.92 -0.47
CA GLY A 157 -15.69 6.07 -1.87
C GLY A 157 -16.32 5.01 -2.76
N ASN A 158 -15.90 4.96 -4.02
CA ASN A 158 -16.29 3.92 -4.96
C ASN A 158 -15.15 3.59 -5.94
N THR A 159 -15.23 2.41 -6.58
CA THR A 159 -14.19 1.94 -7.50
C THR A 159 -14.07 2.77 -8.76
N THR A 160 -15.13 3.45 -9.20
CA THR A 160 -15.07 4.34 -10.36
C THR A 160 -14.25 5.60 -10.05
N GLN A 161 -14.41 6.18 -8.86
CA GLN A 161 -13.53 7.27 -8.40
C GLN A 161 -12.08 6.80 -8.28
N MET A 162 -11.87 5.56 -7.83
CA MET A 162 -10.54 4.99 -7.62
C MET A 162 -9.85 4.65 -8.94
N TRP A 163 -10.47 3.83 -9.77
CA TRP A 163 -9.85 3.20 -10.95
C TRP A 163 -10.61 3.43 -12.27
N GLY A 164 -11.68 4.23 -12.27
CA GLY A 164 -12.56 4.37 -13.43
C GLY A 164 -13.52 3.18 -13.59
N PRO A 165 -14.20 3.08 -14.73
CA PRO A 165 -15.16 1.99 -14.97
C PRO A 165 -14.46 0.63 -15.00
N MET A 166 -15.15 -0.41 -14.51
CA MET A 166 -14.65 -1.78 -14.52
C MET A 166 -14.20 -2.20 -15.93
N GLY A 167 -12.99 -2.74 -16.03
CA GLY A 167 -12.39 -3.16 -17.31
C GLY A 167 -11.89 -2.01 -18.19
N GLY A 168 -12.03 -0.75 -17.74
CA GLY A 168 -11.44 0.41 -18.41
C GLY A 168 -9.90 0.43 -18.26
N ASP A 169 -9.24 1.32 -19.00
CA ASP A 169 -7.77 1.32 -19.10
C ASP A 169 -7.06 1.48 -17.75
N TYR A 170 -7.52 2.39 -16.91
CA TYR A 170 -6.88 2.59 -15.60
C TYR A 170 -7.22 1.48 -14.60
N ASN A 171 -8.41 0.88 -14.67
CA ASN A 171 -8.72 -0.31 -13.88
C ASN A 171 -7.84 -1.49 -14.31
N ARG A 172 -7.64 -1.71 -15.60
CA ARG A 172 -6.73 -2.74 -16.14
C ARG A 172 -5.27 -2.45 -15.82
N TYR A 173 -4.86 -1.19 -15.78
CA TYR A 173 -3.54 -0.79 -15.32
C TYR A 173 -3.31 -1.20 -13.85
N ASN A 174 -4.34 -1.14 -13.02
CA ASN A 174 -4.31 -1.57 -11.62
C ASN A 174 -4.73 -3.04 -11.39
N ASP A 175 -4.67 -3.87 -12.43
CA ASP A 175 -4.98 -5.31 -12.36
C ASP A 175 -3.68 -6.11 -12.30
N GLY A 176 -3.41 -6.71 -11.14
CA GLY A 176 -2.18 -7.46 -10.89
C GLY A 176 -2.05 -8.73 -11.74
N LEU A 177 -3.16 -9.33 -12.18
CA LEU A 177 -3.10 -10.50 -13.06
C LEU A 177 -2.70 -10.12 -14.48
N ILE A 178 -3.30 -9.04 -15.03
CA ILE A 178 -2.96 -8.54 -16.38
C ILE A 178 -1.50 -8.07 -16.43
N ASN A 179 -0.99 -7.49 -15.35
CA ASN A 179 0.36 -6.94 -15.29
C ASN A 179 1.43 -7.95 -14.84
N ALA A 180 1.05 -9.19 -14.51
CA ALA A 180 1.97 -10.21 -13.97
C ALA A 180 3.13 -10.59 -14.93
N THR A 181 2.98 -10.36 -16.23
CA THR A 181 4.01 -10.66 -17.24
C THR A 181 4.98 -9.51 -17.50
N LYS A 182 4.84 -8.38 -16.78
CA LYS A 182 5.66 -7.19 -16.99
C LYS A 182 6.90 -7.12 -16.08
N ASN A 183 7.09 -8.12 -15.23
CA ASN A 183 8.23 -8.24 -14.30
C ASN A 183 8.98 -9.55 -14.50
#